data_28c76dda277436238dfaa8fc082ae1da
#
_entry.id   28c76dda277436238dfaa8fc082ae1da
#
_cell.length_a   1.000
_cell.length_b   1.000
_cell.length_c   1.000
_cell.angle_alpha   90.00
_cell.angle_beta   90.00
_cell.angle_gamma   90.00
#
_symmetry.space_group_name_H-M   'P 1'
#
loop_
_entity.id
_entity.type
_entity.pdbx_description
1 polymer ?
#
loop_
_entity_poly.entity_id
_entity_poly.type
_entity_poly.pdbx_seq_one_letter_code
_entity_poly.pdbx_strand_id
1 'polypeptide(L)'
;MALHEGFDPSGSPSFLGSKGTKEFDDLVATVRRDFPAIAQARLAFVTEEKDLIPEGLAYDTNQNLFYLGSLNRKKIVKIDAEGRVSDFVPANRYDLLPVLGIRLDPADGTVWANTFEDAGRTELVHFDSAGKLLGRFAPKDGAAKHGFNDLVVRKNGEVITTDSLNNKVFRLDPQSGAFLALPVYRTLFYPNGIALADDDRSLYVADAVGIVKVDLADNSSRDVDPGPRNTTAAADGLYWHNGSLIAVQNGMGSPRIAAFKLSRDGNRVTRVTVLENRTQFTTLPTTGAIRGNDFYFIANSQIDNLNGDKIMDVTKLAAVRIAVVRLP
;
A
#
# COMPACT_ATOMS: atom_id res chain seq x y z
N MET A 1 -1.92 -27.18 -9.17
CA MET A 1 -2.95 -26.31 -9.79
C MET A 1 -2.26 -25.00 -10.15
N ALA A 2 -2.18 -24.61 -11.40
CA ALA A 2 -1.52 -23.38 -11.79
C ALA A 2 -2.39 -22.18 -11.37
N LEU A 3 -1.81 -21.21 -10.65
CA LEU A 3 -2.43 -19.92 -10.41
C LEU A 3 -2.43 -19.15 -11.73
N HIS A 4 -3.57 -18.58 -12.12
CA HIS A 4 -3.69 -17.80 -13.36
C HIS A 4 -3.27 -16.35 -13.09
N GLU A 5 -1.98 -16.14 -12.82
CA GLU A 5 -1.43 -14.82 -12.48
C GLU A 5 -0.87 -14.05 -13.68
N GLY A 6 -0.69 -14.73 -14.81
CA GLY A 6 -0.16 -14.11 -16.02
C GLY A 6 1.28 -13.58 -15.87
N PHE A 7 2.10 -14.22 -15.04
CA PHE A 7 3.50 -13.84 -14.89
C PHE A 7 4.24 -13.96 -16.22
N ASP A 8 4.74 -12.83 -16.74
CA ASP A 8 5.60 -12.79 -17.92
C ASP A 8 7.07 -12.86 -17.50
N PRO A 9 7.75 -14.01 -17.74
CA PRO A 9 9.13 -14.19 -17.28
C PRO A 9 10.17 -13.40 -18.09
N SER A 10 9.78 -12.76 -19.20
CA SER A 10 10.71 -12.10 -20.12
C SER A 10 11.50 -10.97 -19.49
N GLY A 11 10.96 -10.27 -18.48
CA GLY A 11 11.60 -9.21 -17.72
C GLY A 11 12.43 -9.71 -16.53
N SER A 12 12.27 -10.97 -16.10
CA SER A 12 12.87 -11.47 -14.87
C SER A 12 14.35 -11.85 -15.03
N PRO A 13 15.23 -11.36 -14.13
CA PRO A 13 16.62 -11.77 -14.10
C PRO A 13 16.83 -13.28 -13.90
N SER A 14 15.91 -13.95 -13.22
CA SER A 14 15.97 -15.40 -12.96
C SER A 14 15.94 -16.26 -14.22
N PHE A 15 15.47 -15.71 -15.34
CA PHE A 15 15.35 -16.42 -16.62
C PHE A 15 16.35 -15.93 -17.68
N LEU A 16 17.38 -15.16 -17.30
CA LEU A 16 18.38 -14.64 -18.25
C LEU A 16 19.03 -15.75 -19.08
N GLY A 17 19.35 -16.89 -18.47
CA GLY A 17 19.97 -18.04 -19.15
C GLY A 17 19.03 -18.78 -20.14
N SER A 18 17.72 -18.53 -20.08
CA SER A 18 16.73 -19.17 -20.96
C SER A 18 16.29 -18.28 -22.12
N LYS A 19 16.61 -16.99 -22.08
CA LYS A 19 16.25 -16.03 -23.12
C LYS A 19 16.82 -16.41 -24.47
N GLY A 20 16.00 -16.36 -25.52
CA GLY A 20 16.38 -16.71 -26.88
C GLY A 20 16.30 -18.22 -27.19
N THR A 21 15.91 -19.06 -26.21
CA THR A 21 15.53 -20.43 -26.54
C THR A 21 14.10 -20.48 -27.06
N LYS A 22 13.82 -21.39 -27.98
CA LYS A 22 12.49 -21.53 -28.57
C LYS A 22 11.42 -21.82 -27.50
N GLU A 23 11.74 -22.69 -26.55
CA GLU A 23 10.85 -23.09 -25.46
C GLU A 23 10.49 -21.91 -24.56
N PHE A 24 11.45 -21.02 -24.27
CA PHE A 24 11.21 -19.81 -23.47
C PHE A 24 10.37 -18.79 -24.23
N ASP A 25 10.67 -18.56 -25.51
CA ASP A 25 9.94 -17.64 -26.37
C ASP A 25 8.49 -18.10 -26.59
N ASP A 26 8.27 -19.41 -26.79
CA ASP A 26 6.94 -20.02 -26.88
C ASP A 26 6.15 -19.87 -25.55
N LEU A 27 6.82 -20.04 -24.39
CA LEU A 27 6.21 -19.80 -23.07
C LEU A 27 5.78 -18.33 -22.92
N VAL A 28 6.66 -17.40 -23.24
CA VAL A 28 6.36 -15.95 -23.16
C VAL A 28 5.19 -15.60 -24.09
N ALA A 29 5.20 -16.11 -25.32
CA ALA A 29 4.11 -15.89 -26.27
C ALA A 29 2.78 -16.47 -25.77
N THR A 30 2.81 -17.65 -25.15
CA THR A 30 1.64 -18.29 -24.55
C THR A 30 1.09 -17.44 -23.40
N VAL A 31 1.95 -17.01 -22.47
CA VAL A 31 1.53 -16.15 -21.35
C VAL A 31 0.89 -14.85 -21.87
N ARG A 32 1.51 -14.19 -22.85
CA ARG A 32 0.99 -12.92 -23.40
C ARG A 32 -0.34 -13.08 -24.13
N ARG A 33 -0.52 -14.21 -24.81
CA ARG A 33 -1.79 -14.53 -25.48
C ARG A 33 -2.90 -14.84 -24.48
N ASP A 34 -2.62 -15.68 -23.48
CA ASP A 34 -3.63 -16.20 -22.54
C ASP A 34 -3.94 -15.19 -21.42
N PHE A 35 -3.01 -14.30 -21.13
CA PHE A 35 -3.12 -13.21 -20.14
C PHE A 35 -2.73 -11.88 -20.77
N PRO A 36 -3.58 -11.29 -21.62
CA PRO A 36 -3.28 -9.99 -22.24
C PRO A 36 -3.14 -8.88 -21.18
N ALA A 37 -2.39 -7.84 -21.50
CA ALA A 37 -2.30 -6.66 -20.66
C ALA A 37 -3.69 -6.03 -20.47
N ILE A 38 -3.97 -5.56 -19.27
CA ILE A 38 -5.20 -4.84 -18.92
C ILE A 38 -4.83 -3.39 -18.68
N ALA A 39 -5.34 -2.50 -19.53
CA ALA A 39 -5.00 -1.08 -19.54
C ALA A 39 -6.27 -0.24 -19.40
N GLN A 40 -6.72 -0.04 -18.16
CA GLN A 40 -7.89 0.79 -17.84
C GLN A 40 -7.51 2.07 -17.11
N ALA A 41 -6.27 2.15 -16.59
CA ALA A 41 -5.79 3.33 -15.92
C ALA A 41 -5.38 4.43 -16.90
N ARG A 42 -5.48 5.66 -16.43
CA ARG A 42 -4.96 6.85 -17.08
C ARG A 42 -4.08 7.63 -16.12
N LEU A 43 -3.21 8.47 -16.65
CA LEU A 43 -2.43 9.40 -15.84
C LEU A 43 -3.37 10.42 -15.17
N ALA A 44 -3.20 10.59 -13.87
CA ALA A 44 -3.91 11.60 -13.10
C ALA A 44 -3.02 12.82 -12.83
N PHE A 45 -1.85 12.58 -12.22
CA PHE A 45 -0.90 13.63 -11.84
C PHE A 45 0.53 13.19 -12.12
N VAL A 46 1.40 14.18 -12.29
CA VAL A 46 2.86 14.01 -12.36
C VAL A 46 3.50 14.99 -11.38
N THR A 47 4.47 14.55 -10.60
CA THR A 47 5.33 15.45 -9.83
C THR A 47 6.75 15.41 -10.37
N GLU A 48 7.32 16.59 -10.59
CA GLU A 48 8.67 16.75 -11.12
C GLU A 48 9.76 16.49 -10.08
N GLU A 49 9.41 16.40 -8.81
CA GLU A 49 10.35 15.95 -7.76
C GLU A 49 10.60 14.44 -7.91
N LYS A 50 11.56 14.09 -8.77
CA LYS A 50 11.85 12.70 -9.16
C LYS A 50 12.35 11.84 -8.02
N ASP A 51 12.99 12.46 -7.03
CA ASP A 51 13.63 11.81 -5.89
C ASP A 51 12.76 11.75 -4.63
N LEU A 52 11.45 11.96 -4.76
CA LEU A 52 10.53 11.71 -3.66
C LEU A 52 10.57 10.24 -3.21
N ILE A 53 10.66 9.33 -4.15
CA ILE A 53 10.50 7.88 -3.89
C ILE A 53 9.27 7.66 -3.03
N PRO A 54 8.05 7.84 -3.58
CA PRO A 54 6.83 7.85 -2.78
C PRO A 54 6.38 6.45 -2.39
N GLU A 55 5.77 6.36 -1.18
CA GLU A 55 5.22 5.09 -0.68
C GLU A 55 3.78 5.23 -0.19
N GLY A 56 3.42 6.31 0.49
CA GLY A 56 2.07 6.56 1.00
C GLY A 56 1.29 7.55 0.17
N LEU A 57 0.01 7.24 -0.13
CA LEU A 57 -0.94 8.15 -0.77
C LEU A 57 -2.26 8.15 0.00
N ALA A 58 -2.76 9.34 0.35
CA ALA A 58 -4.07 9.53 0.97
C ALA A 58 -4.86 10.63 0.28
N TYR A 59 -6.18 10.63 0.41
CA TYR A 59 -7.06 11.65 -0.15
C TYR A 59 -7.94 12.27 0.92
N ASP A 60 -7.93 13.59 0.98
CA ASP A 60 -8.82 14.41 1.82
C ASP A 60 -10.06 14.82 1.03
N THR A 61 -11.19 14.26 1.39
CA THR A 61 -12.48 14.56 0.77
C THR A 61 -12.95 15.99 1.05
N ASN A 62 -12.60 16.54 2.22
CA ASN A 62 -13.05 17.86 2.65
C ASN A 62 -12.30 18.98 1.92
N GLN A 63 -10.98 18.82 1.80
CA GLN A 63 -10.12 19.80 1.14
C GLN A 63 -9.90 19.52 -0.36
N ASN A 64 -10.33 18.35 -0.85
CA ASN A 64 -10.08 17.88 -2.22
C ASN A 64 -8.58 17.86 -2.57
N LEU A 65 -7.76 17.34 -1.65
CA LEU A 65 -6.31 17.25 -1.75
C LEU A 65 -5.85 15.81 -1.63
N PHE A 66 -4.74 15.48 -2.32
CA PHE A 66 -3.99 14.27 -2.05
C PHE A 66 -2.76 14.59 -1.20
N TYR A 67 -2.40 13.67 -0.30
CA TYR A 67 -1.15 13.69 0.45
C TYR A 67 -0.25 12.56 -0.04
N LEU A 68 1.01 12.87 -0.34
CA LEU A 68 1.99 11.92 -0.84
C LEU A 68 3.23 11.93 0.06
N GLY A 69 3.54 10.78 0.65
CA GLY A 69 4.71 10.58 1.50
C GLY A 69 5.97 10.34 0.67
N SER A 70 7.11 10.74 1.22
CA SER A 70 8.41 10.52 0.59
C SER A 70 9.33 9.74 1.51
N LEU A 71 9.86 8.62 1.01
CA LEU A 71 10.91 7.86 1.69
C LEU A 71 12.23 8.64 1.71
N ASN A 72 12.69 9.07 0.54
CA ASN A 72 14.01 9.69 0.42
C ASN A 72 14.08 11.11 0.98
N ARG A 73 13.06 11.93 0.74
CA ARG A 73 13.03 13.33 1.21
C ARG A 73 12.49 13.49 2.62
N LYS A 74 11.94 12.43 3.23
CA LYS A 74 11.42 12.44 4.60
C LYS A 74 10.46 13.62 4.82
N LYS A 75 9.52 13.77 3.88
CA LYS A 75 8.53 14.85 3.84
C LYS A 75 7.17 14.34 3.38
N ILE A 76 6.14 15.17 3.53
CA ILE A 76 4.83 14.95 2.95
C ILE A 76 4.50 16.13 2.06
N VAL A 77 4.14 15.85 0.79
CA VAL A 77 3.60 16.86 -0.12
C VAL A 77 2.09 16.72 -0.23
N LYS A 78 1.42 17.79 -0.63
CA LYS A 78 0.01 17.81 -1.02
C LYS A 78 -0.12 18.15 -2.50
N ILE A 79 -1.11 17.54 -3.15
CA ILE A 79 -1.43 17.71 -4.56
C ILE A 79 -2.88 18.15 -4.64
N ASP A 80 -3.14 19.30 -5.24
CA ASP A 80 -4.49 19.83 -5.41
C ASP A 80 -5.23 19.22 -6.62
N ALA A 81 -6.47 19.65 -6.85
CA ALA A 81 -7.30 19.15 -7.93
C ALA A 81 -6.73 19.44 -9.33
N GLU A 82 -5.92 20.48 -9.47
CA GLU A 82 -5.23 20.88 -10.68
C GLU A 82 -3.86 20.21 -10.86
N GLY A 83 -3.46 19.36 -9.89
CA GLY A 83 -2.18 18.64 -9.91
C GLY A 83 -0.98 19.47 -9.43
N ARG A 84 -1.21 20.64 -8.81
CA ARG A 84 -0.14 21.45 -8.26
C ARG A 84 0.38 20.86 -6.96
N VAL A 85 1.69 20.69 -6.88
CA VAL A 85 2.39 20.09 -5.73
C VAL A 85 2.92 21.20 -4.81
N SER A 86 2.73 21.03 -3.51
CA SER A 86 3.30 21.91 -2.49
C SER A 86 3.59 21.12 -1.21
N ASP A 87 4.48 21.61 -0.36
CA ASP A 87 4.80 20.95 0.89
C ASP A 87 3.61 21.03 1.88
N PHE A 88 3.27 19.88 2.47
CA PHE A 88 2.42 19.79 3.66
C PHE A 88 3.27 19.74 4.91
N VAL A 89 4.23 18.83 4.97
CA VAL A 89 5.32 18.84 5.96
C VAL A 89 6.63 18.89 5.18
N PRO A 90 7.32 20.04 5.18
CA PRO A 90 8.59 20.22 4.47
C PRO A 90 9.68 19.26 4.96
N ALA A 91 10.65 18.96 4.10
CA ALA A 91 11.84 18.22 4.47
C ALA A 91 12.56 18.89 5.67
N ASN A 92 13.17 18.07 6.52
CA ASN A 92 13.87 18.49 7.74
C ASN A 92 12.98 19.19 8.81
N ARG A 93 11.67 19.27 8.58
CA ARG A 93 10.75 19.69 9.61
C ARG A 93 10.37 18.50 10.48
N TYR A 94 10.43 18.69 11.80
CA TYR A 94 10.11 17.64 12.80
C TYR A 94 11.03 16.41 12.79
N ASP A 95 12.13 16.44 12.06
CA ASP A 95 13.07 15.30 11.97
C ASP A 95 12.34 13.98 11.63
N LEU A 96 11.52 14.02 10.57
CA LEU A 96 10.77 12.86 10.13
C LEU A 96 11.70 11.76 9.62
N LEU A 97 11.33 10.52 9.92
CA LEU A 97 11.85 9.34 9.23
C LEU A 97 11.24 9.22 7.82
N PRO A 98 11.72 8.31 6.96
CA PRO A 98 11.05 7.96 5.71
C PRO A 98 9.55 7.71 5.92
N VAL A 99 8.71 8.36 5.11
CA VAL A 99 7.25 8.32 5.27
C VAL A 99 6.66 7.21 4.41
N LEU A 100 5.97 6.25 5.06
CA LEU A 100 5.26 5.13 4.44
C LEU A 100 3.75 5.42 4.37
N GLY A 101 2.92 4.52 4.92
CA GLY A 101 1.46 4.66 4.89
C GLY A 101 0.95 5.98 5.47
N ILE A 102 -0.01 6.59 4.80
CA ILE A 102 -0.69 7.82 5.25
C ILE A 102 -2.20 7.58 5.24
N ARG A 103 -2.88 8.02 6.29
CA ARG A 103 -4.36 8.03 6.35
C ARG A 103 -4.86 9.30 7.03
N LEU A 104 -6.09 9.69 6.69
CA LEU A 104 -6.78 10.74 7.39
C LEU A 104 -7.67 10.15 8.48
N ASP A 105 -7.78 10.86 9.59
CA ASP A 105 -8.82 10.59 10.57
C ASP A 105 -10.18 10.97 9.96
N PRO A 106 -11.13 10.04 9.87
CA PRO A 106 -12.43 10.32 9.27
C PRO A 106 -13.29 11.29 10.08
N ALA A 107 -12.97 11.52 11.35
CA ALA A 107 -13.73 12.37 12.24
C ALA A 107 -13.37 13.86 12.09
N ASP A 108 -12.09 14.18 11.93
CA ASP A 108 -11.61 15.57 11.97
C ASP A 108 -10.67 15.96 10.81
N GLY A 109 -10.30 14.99 9.93
CA GLY A 109 -9.44 15.24 8.79
C GLY A 109 -7.97 15.46 9.15
N THR A 110 -7.56 15.15 10.38
CA THR A 110 -6.13 15.14 10.75
C THR A 110 -5.39 14.01 10.04
N VAL A 111 -4.07 14.16 9.89
CA VAL A 111 -3.26 13.26 9.07
C VAL A 111 -2.38 12.40 9.96
N TRP A 112 -2.52 11.10 9.81
CA TRP A 112 -1.67 10.10 10.43
C TRP A 112 -0.72 9.50 9.39
N ALA A 113 0.55 9.30 9.78
CA ALA A 113 1.53 8.67 8.91
C ALA A 113 2.44 7.72 9.67
N ASN A 114 2.69 6.56 9.06
CA ASN A 114 3.78 5.68 9.50
C ASN A 114 5.10 6.20 8.96
N THR A 115 6.12 6.12 9.79
CA THR A 115 7.49 6.43 9.40
C THR A 115 8.43 5.33 9.87
N PHE A 116 9.42 5.00 9.05
CA PHE A 116 10.32 3.87 9.30
C PHE A 116 11.67 4.08 8.63
N GLU A 117 12.74 3.65 9.26
CA GLU A 117 14.07 3.55 8.67
C GLU A 117 14.66 2.14 8.83
N ASP A 118 15.57 1.75 7.95
CA ASP A 118 16.15 0.40 7.90
C ASP A 118 16.89 -0.02 9.17
N ALA A 119 17.30 0.93 10.01
CA ALA A 119 17.84 0.64 11.35
C ALA A 119 16.79 0.00 12.29
N GLY A 120 15.50 0.01 11.92
CA GLY A 120 14.38 -0.54 12.67
C GLY A 120 13.77 0.45 13.65
N ARG A 121 14.05 1.74 13.49
CA ARG A 121 13.34 2.82 14.19
C ARG A 121 12.08 3.16 13.41
N THR A 122 10.96 3.19 14.08
CA THR A 122 9.66 3.52 13.48
C THR A 122 8.84 4.40 14.41
N GLU A 123 8.02 5.24 13.84
CA GLU A 123 7.11 6.11 14.56
C GLU A 123 5.79 6.24 13.78
N LEU A 124 4.71 6.33 14.52
CA LEU A 124 3.43 6.81 14.03
C LEU A 124 3.34 8.31 14.38
N VAL A 125 3.17 9.15 13.38
CA VAL A 125 3.11 10.60 13.55
C VAL A 125 1.73 11.14 13.21
N HIS A 126 1.30 12.19 13.93
CA HIS A 126 -0.02 12.79 13.82
C HIS A 126 0.11 14.29 13.55
N PHE A 127 -0.57 14.78 12.53
CA PHE A 127 -0.54 16.20 12.12
C PHE A 127 -1.96 16.76 12.05
N ASP A 128 -2.11 18.05 12.34
CA ASP A 128 -3.34 18.77 11.99
C ASP A 128 -3.42 19.03 10.47
N SER A 129 -4.56 19.56 10.02
CA SER A 129 -4.81 19.88 8.61
C SER A 129 -3.87 20.94 8.00
N ALA A 130 -3.11 21.64 8.82
CA ALA A 130 -2.09 22.62 8.40
C ALA A 130 -0.66 22.05 8.41
N GLY A 131 -0.48 20.76 8.77
CA GLY A 131 0.83 20.11 8.85
C GLY A 131 1.61 20.41 10.12
N LYS A 132 0.94 20.90 11.18
CA LYS A 132 1.55 21.05 12.50
C LYS A 132 1.51 19.68 13.21
N LEU A 133 2.66 19.29 13.77
CA LEU A 133 2.78 18.06 14.54
C LEU A 133 1.94 18.12 15.82
N LEU A 134 1.03 17.17 15.98
CA LEU A 134 0.17 16.98 17.16
C LEU A 134 0.70 15.91 18.09
N GLY A 135 1.28 14.84 17.53
CA GLY A 135 1.79 13.71 18.31
C GLY A 135 2.82 12.87 17.56
N ARG A 136 3.62 12.17 18.35
CA ARG A 136 4.61 11.21 17.86
C ARG A 136 4.63 10.00 18.81
N PHE A 137 4.45 8.82 18.27
CA PHE A 137 4.30 7.59 19.03
C PHE A 137 5.27 6.56 18.51
N ALA A 138 6.13 6.04 19.38
CA ALA A 138 7.07 4.97 19.07
C ALA A 138 6.84 3.78 20.00
N PRO A 139 7.04 2.53 19.53
CA PRO A 139 7.04 1.36 20.41
C PRO A 139 8.08 1.48 21.52
N LYS A 140 7.74 1.00 22.73
CA LYS A 140 8.58 1.09 23.92
C LYS A 140 8.97 -0.26 24.51
N ASP A 141 8.95 -1.31 23.71
CA ASP A 141 9.23 -2.68 24.14
C ASP A 141 10.73 -3.09 24.11
N GLY A 142 11.59 -2.10 24.05
CA GLY A 142 13.01 -2.14 24.48
C GLY A 142 14.00 -2.59 23.41
N ALA A 143 13.88 -3.74 22.78
CA ALA A 143 14.95 -4.26 21.91
C ALA A 143 14.46 -4.75 20.54
N ALA A 144 13.17 -4.81 20.31
CA ALA A 144 12.63 -5.24 19.03
C ALA A 144 12.81 -4.14 17.99
N LYS A 145 13.20 -4.54 16.76
CA LYS A 145 13.12 -3.66 15.61
C LYS A 145 11.69 -3.65 15.10
N HIS A 146 11.16 -2.49 14.86
CA HIS A 146 9.82 -2.30 14.31
C HIS A 146 9.90 -1.69 12.91
N GLY A 147 8.93 -2.01 12.07
CA GLY A 147 8.78 -1.45 10.74
C GLY A 147 7.30 -1.23 10.45
N PHE A 148 6.72 -0.13 10.96
CA PHE A 148 5.34 0.24 10.66
C PHE A 148 5.20 0.56 9.18
N ASN A 149 4.20 -0.07 8.53
CA ASN A 149 4.03 0.02 7.10
C ASN A 149 2.76 0.78 6.72
N ASP A 150 1.59 0.18 6.82
CA ASP A 150 0.32 0.84 6.53
C ASP A 150 -0.58 0.92 7.78
N LEU A 151 -1.62 1.74 7.75
CA LEU A 151 -2.48 1.99 8.90
C LEU A 151 -3.93 2.21 8.47
N VAL A 152 -4.83 2.11 9.43
CA VAL A 152 -6.21 2.61 9.34
C VAL A 152 -6.53 3.41 10.58
N VAL A 153 -7.43 4.39 10.44
CA VAL A 153 -7.98 5.17 11.55
C VAL A 153 -9.46 4.86 11.65
N ARG A 154 -9.90 4.43 12.83
CA ARG A 154 -11.29 4.11 13.12
C ARG A 154 -12.10 5.37 13.43
N LYS A 155 -13.42 5.28 13.33
CA LYS A 155 -14.34 6.38 13.66
C LYS A 155 -14.23 6.90 15.10
N ASN A 156 -13.71 6.07 16.01
CA ASN A 156 -13.46 6.44 17.42
C ASN A 156 -12.06 7.02 17.66
N GLY A 157 -11.25 7.24 16.61
CA GLY A 157 -9.89 7.74 16.68
C GLY A 157 -8.83 6.68 16.99
N GLU A 158 -9.21 5.40 17.16
CA GLU A 158 -8.23 4.32 17.32
C GLU A 158 -7.45 4.11 16.03
N VAL A 159 -6.13 4.09 16.12
CA VAL A 159 -5.24 3.81 14.99
C VAL A 159 -4.76 2.36 15.06
N ILE A 160 -4.85 1.66 13.93
CA ILE A 160 -4.35 0.29 13.81
C ILE A 160 -3.30 0.29 12.70
N THR A 161 -2.12 -0.27 12.98
CA THR A 161 -0.99 -0.29 12.06
C THR A 161 -0.39 -1.68 11.90
N THR A 162 0.10 -1.98 10.72
CA THR A 162 0.88 -3.19 10.44
C THR A 162 2.35 -2.95 10.78
N ASP A 163 3.02 -3.98 11.30
CA ASP A 163 4.45 -4.01 11.56
C ASP A 163 5.08 -5.16 10.77
N SER A 164 5.68 -4.82 9.65
CA SER A 164 6.25 -5.80 8.71
C SER A 164 7.45 -6.54 9.29
N LEU A 165 8.25 -5.91 10.15
CA LEU A 165 9.43 -6.54 10.72
C LEU A 165 9.09 -7.51 11.87
N ASN A 166 8.05 -7.21 12.65
CA ASN A 166 7.61 -8.07 13.75
C ASN A 166 6.51 -9.04 13.37
N ASN A 167 6.02 -9.00 12.12
CA ASN A 167 4.92 -9.86 11.68
C ASN A 167 3.65 -9.70 12.55
N LYS A 168 3.35 -8.45 12.95
CA LYS A 168 2.24 -8.11 13.86
C LYS A 168 1.38 -6.99 13.33
N VAL A 169 0.24 -6.84 13.96
CA VAL A 169 -0.64 -5.67 13.87
C VAL A 169 -0.75 -5.07 15.25
N PHE A 170 -0.69 -3.76 15.37
CA PHE A 170 -0.80 -3.04 16.62
C PHE A 170 -1.98 -2.07 16.61
N ARG A 171 -2.60 -1.91 17.77
CA ARG A 171 -3.51 -0.80 18.08
C ARG A 171 -2.73 0.24 18.88
N LEU A 172 -2.84 1.50 18.49
CA LEU A 172 -2.36 2.62 19.28
C LEU A 172 -3.50 3.16 20.15
N ASP A 173 -3.25 3.26 21.44
CA ASP A 173 -4.02 4.14 22.31
C ASP A 173 -3.39 5.54 22.29
N PRO A 174 -3.99 6.52 21.64
CA PRO A 174 -3.39 7.86 21.52
C PRO A 174 -3.32 8.61 22.85
N GLN A 175 -4.11 8.22 23.86
CA GLN A 175 -4.08 8.86 25.18
C GLN A 175 -2.87 8.41 26.00
N SER A 176 -2.60 7.11 26.02
CA SER A 176 -1.45 6.56 26.74
C SER A 176 -0.19 6.46 25.89
N GLY A 177 -0.31 6.49 24.56
CA GLY A 177 0.78 6.21 23.61
C GLY A 177 1.22 4.75 23.58
N ALA A 178 0.42 3.84 24.15
CA ALA A 178 0.73 2.43 24.18
C ALA A 178 0.34 1.73 22.87
N PHE A 179 1.23 0.86 22.38
CA PHE A 179 0.94 -0.07 21.30
C PHE A 179 0.56 -1.44 21.87
N LEU A 180 -0.65 -1.89 21.56
CA LEU A 180 -1.17 -3.19 21.97
C LEU A 180 -1.26 -4.09 20.74
N ALA A 181 -0.60 -5.26 20.82
CA ALA A 181 -0.67 -6.22 19.72
C ALA A 181 -2.11 -6.74 19.54
N LEU A 182 -2.60 -6.67 18.31
CA LEU A 182 -3.87 -7.26 17.93
C LEU A 182 -3.67 -8.77 17.70
N PRO A 183 -4.39 -9.64 18.41
CA PRO A 183 -4.29 -11.08 18.20
C PRO A 183 -4.76 -11.46 16.80
N VAL A 184 -3.97 -12.30 16.13
CA VAL A 184 -4.34 -12.92 14.84
C VAL A 184 -4.12 -14.43 14.98
N TYR A 185 -5.03 -15.23 14.44
CA TYR A 185 -5.07 -16.69 14.64
C TYR A 185 -3.83 -17.44 14.12
N ARG A 186 -3.07 -16.83 13.21
CA ARG A 186 -1.81 -17.35 12.68
C ARG A 186 -0.70 -16.31 12.71
N THR A 187 0.53 -16.75 12.56
CA THR A 187 1.65 -15.84 12.29
C THR A 187 1.44 -15.17 10.93
N LEU A 188 1.55 -13.87 10.91
CA LEU A 188 1.61 -13.09 9.66
C LEU A 188 3.03 -13.16 9.08
N PHE A 189 3.14 -12.97 7.77
CA PHE A 189 4.42 -12.91 7.07
C PHE A 189 4.53 -11.58 6.34
N TYR A 190 5.29 -10.66 6.92
CA TYR A 190 5.50 -9.32 6.38
C TYR A 190 4.16 -8.60 6.13
N PRO A 191 3.31 -8.38 7.16
CA PRO A 191 2.04 -7.68 6.98
C PRO A 191 2.28 -6.28 6.46
N ASN A 192 1.48 -5.88 5.45
CA ASN A 192 1.65 -4.64 4.74
C ASN A 192 0.29 -3.92 4.65
N GLY A 193 -0.39 -3.93 3.50
CA GLY A 193 -1.65 -3.24 3.31
C GLY A 193 -2.73 -3.64 4.32
N ILE A 194 -3.49 -2.64 4.78
CA ILE A 194 -4.55 -2.83 5.77
C ILE A 194 -5.78 -2.02 5.37
N ALA A 195 -6.97 -2.63 5.50
CA ALA A 195 -8.23 -1.99 5.17
C ALA A 195 -9.29 -2.24 6.26
N LEU A 196 -10.08 -1.22 6.54
CA LEU A 196 -11.22 -1.29 7.44
C LEU A 196 -12.52 -1.17 6.64
N ALA A 197 -13.46 -2.07 6.87
CA ALA A 197 -14.77 -2.00 6.22
C ALA A 197 -15.64 -0.87 6.82
N ASP A 198 -16.73 -0.52 6.11
CA ASP A 198 -17.65 0.55 6.52
C ASP A 198 -18.33 0.30 7.87
N ASP A 199 -18.35 -0.98 8.31
CA ASP A 199 -18.91 -1.40 9.60
C ASP A 199 -18.02 -1.02 10.80
N ASP A 200 -16.84 -0.45 10.56
CA ASP A 200 -15.81 -0.08 11.56
C ASP A 200 -15.41 -1.25 12.48
N ARG A 201 -15.64 -2.49 12.02
CA ARG A 201 -15.43 -3.73 12.76
C ARG A 201 -14.60 -4.75 11.98
N SER A 202 -14.89 -4.93 10.70
CA SER A 202 -14.20 -5.91 9.86
C SER A 202 -12.89 -5.31 9.34
N LEU A 203 -11.77 -5.74 9.91
CA LEU A 203 -10.43 -5.35 9.50
C LEU A 203 -9.84 -6.41 8.58
N TYR A 204 -9.18 -6.00 7.52
CA TYR A 204 -8.47 -6.86 6.57
C TYR A 204 -7.00 -6.50 6.54
N VAL A 205 -6.14 -7.49 6.72
CA VAL A 205 -4.68 -7.34 6.75
C VAL A 205 -4.08 -8.20 5.66
N ALA A 206 -3.37 -7.59 4.73
CA ALA A 206 -2.61 -8.30 3.71
C ALA A 206 -1.22 -8.66 4.22
N ASP A 207 -0.77 -9.85 3.88
CA ASP A 207 0.60 -10.28 4.11
C ASP A 207 1.16 -11.03 2.88
N ALA A 208 2.37 -11.55 2.97
CA ALA A 208 3.02 -12.24 1.86
C ALA A 208 2.25 -13.46 1.34
N VAL A 209 1.35 -14.06 2.13
CA VAL A 209 0.64 -15.30 1.76
C VAL A 209 -0.85 -15.09 1.46
N GLY A 210 -1.45 -13.97 1.87
CA GLY A 210 -2.85 -13.70 1.60
C GLY A 210 -3.43 -12.54 2.38
N ILE A 211 -4.74 -12.56 2.59
CA ILE A 211 -5.45 -11.57 3.40
C ILE A 211 -6.09 -12.28 4.60
N VAL A 212 -5.88 -11.75 5.79
CA VAL A 212 -6.57 -12.16 7.01
C VAL A 212 -7.66 -11.16 7.32
N LYS A 213 -8.87 -11.64 7.59
CA LYS A 213 -9.94 -10.85 8.20
C LYS A 213 -9.85 -10.98 9.72
N VAL A 214 -9.96 -9.87 10.43
CA VAL A 214 -10.05 -9.78 11.88
C VAL A 214 -11.35 -9.08 12.25
N ASP A 215 -12.12 -9.66 13.17
CA ASP A 215 -13.28 -9.01 13.78
C ASP A 215 -12.81 -8.23 15.01
N LEU A 216 -12.89 -6.90 14.95
CA LEU A 216 -12.41 -6.03 16.04
C LEU A 216 -13.26 -6.07 17.31
N ALA A 217 -14.45 -6.72 17.30
CA ALA A 217 -15.31 -6.81 18.47
C ALA A 217 -14.87 -7.93 19.42
N ASP A 218 -14.37 -9.05 18.88
CA ASP A 218 -13.97 -10.23 19.67
C ASP A 218 -12.56 -10.73 19.35
N ASN A 219 -11.86 -10.06 18.42
CA ASN A 219 -10.54 -10.41 17.89
C ASN A 219 -10.51 -11.80 17.21
N SER A 220 -11.65 -12.36 16.85
CA SER A 220 -11.65 -13.55 16.00
C SER A 220 -11.08 -13.23 14.63
N SER A 221 -10.34 -14.15 14.05
CA SER A 221 -9.69 -13.92 12.77
C SER A 221 -9.59 -15.20 11.94
N ARG A 222 -9.51 -15.04 10.62
CA ARG A 222 -9.37 -16.12 9.63
C ARG A 222 -8.82 -15.62 8.32
N ASP A 223 -8.28 -16.51 7.51
CA ASP A 223 -7.94 -16.15 6.13
C ASP A 223 -9.20 -15.87 5.30
N VAL A 224 -9.08 -14.91 4.40
CA VAL A 224 -10.05 -14.70 3.33
C VAL A 224 -9.76 -15.72 2.23
N ASP A 225 -10.71 -16.64 1.98
CA ASP A 225 -10.60 -17.64 0.92
C ASP A 225 -10.54 -16.93 -0.45
N PRO A 226 -9.42 -17.00 -1.19
CA PRO A 226 -9.30 -16.37 -2.50
C PRO A 226 -10.12 -17.08 -3.60
N GLY A 227 -10.64 -18.26 -3.32
CA GLY A 227 -11.23 -19.15 -4.29
C GLY A 227 -10.21 -19.88 -5.17
N PRO A 228 -10.65 -20.83 -5.98
CA PRO A 228 -9.76 -21.61 -6.84
C PRO A 228 -9.12 -20.71 -7.91
N ARG A 229 -7.85 -20.88 -8.15
CA ARG A 229 -7.05 -20.19 -9.19
C ARG A 229 -6.81 -18.69 -8.94
N ASN A 230 -7.11 -18.16 -7.76
CA ASN A 230 -6.82 -16.78 -7.40
C ASN A 230 -5.85 -16.73 -6.24
N THR A 231 -5.22 -15.58 -6.08
CA THR A 231 -4.44 -15.25 -4.90
C THR A 231 -4.75 -13.84 -4.41
N THR A 232 -4.77 -13.69 -3.09
CA THR A 232 -4.83 -12.40 -2.41
C THR A 232 -3.49 -12.04 -1.78
N ALA A 233 -2.45 -12.83 -2.06
CA ALA A 233 -1.12 -12.67 -1.49
C ALA A 233 -0.42 -11.39 -1.95
N ALA A 234 0.54 -10.94 -1.14
CA ALA A 234 1.50 -9.90 -1.46
C ALA A 234 0.87 -8.59 -1.97
N ALA A 235 -0.23 -8.18 -1.35
CA ALA A 235 -0.80 -6.86 -1.55
C ALA A 235 -0.03 -5.85 -0.69
N ASP A 236 0.57 -4.87 -1.35
CA ASP A 236 1.26 -3.74 -0.76
C ASP A 236 0.24 -2.75 -0.19
N GLY A 237 -0.58 -2.14 -1.04
CA GLY A 237 -1.73 -1.34 -0.61
C GLY A 237 -3.02 -2.14 -0.58
N LEU A 238 -3.87 -1.92 0.44
CA LEU A 238 -5.19 -2.54 0.58
C LEU A 238 -6.24 -1.51 0.98
N TYR A 239 -7.41 -1.53 0.32
CA TYR A 239 -8.45 -0.52 0.52
C TYR A 239 -9.83 -1.17 0.47
N TRP A 240 -10.76 -0.66 1.30
CA TRP A 240 -12.16 -1.08 1.26
C TRP A 240 -12.97 -0.20 0.32
N HIS A 241 -13.80 -0.80 -0.54
CA HIS A 241 -14.74 -0.09 -1.39
C HIS A 241 -15.99 -0.93 -1.68
N ASN A 242 -17.15 -0.52 -1.18
CA ASN A 242 -18.45 -1.10 -1.51
C ASN A 242 -18.52 -2.64 -1.45
N GLY A 243 -18.00 -3.24 -0.37
CA GLY A 243 -17.96 -4.69 -0.19
C GLY A 243 -16.94 -5.40 -1.07
N SER A 244 -15.91 -4.68 -1.48
CA SER A 244 -14.75 -5.20 -2.20
C SER A 244 -13.47 -4.71 -1.54
N LEU A 245 -12.40 -5.48 -1.65
CA LEU A 245 -11.05 -5.05 -1.35
C LEU A 245 -10.37 -4.65 -2.66
N ILE A 246 -9.79 -3.47 -2.68
CA ILE A 246 -8.95 -2.99 -3.77
C ILE A 246 -7.51 -3.18 -3.35
N ALA A 247 -6.75 -3.93 -4.13
CA ALA A 247 -5.38 -4.30 -3.79
C ALA A 247 -4.39 -3.84 -4.85
N VAL A 248 -3.27 -3.31 -4.40
CA VAL A 248 -2.05 -3.14 -5.19
C VAL A 248 -1.18 -4.35 -4.91
N GLN A 249 -1.14 -5.31 -5.82
CA GLN A 249 -0.31 -6.51 -5.69
C GLN A 249 0.98 -6.32 -6.49
N ASN A 250 2.07 -5.99 -5.81
CA ASN A 250 3.38 -5.79 -6.43
C ASN A 250 4.42 -6.85 -6.03
N GLY A 251 4.19 -7.59 -4.97
CA GLY A 251 5.08 -8.65 -4.49
C GLY A 251 4.94 -9.99 -5.23
N MET A 252 4.11 -10.05 -6.27
CA MET A 252 3.88 -11.25 -7.08
C MET A 252 4.11 -10.97 -8.55
N GLY A 253 4.98 -11.73 -9.16
CA GLY A 253 5.18 -11.83 -10.60
C GLY A 253 4.95 -10.56 -11.42
N SER A 254 3.76 -10.40 -11.98
CA SER A 254 3.36 -9.17 -12.68
C SER A 254 2.57 -8.27 -11.74
N PRO A 255 3.06 -7.07 -11.41
CA PRO A 255 2.30 -6.12 -10.58
C PRO A 255 0.95 -5.78 -11.20
N ARG A 256 -0.08 -5.67 -10.34
CA ARG A 256 -1.44 -5.39 -10.79
C ARG A 256 -2.26 -4.60 -9.76
N ILE A 257 -3.29 -3.92 -10.25
CA ILE A 257 -4.37 -3.38 -9.43
C ILE A 257 -5.56 -4.33 -9.60
N ALA A 258 -6.09 -4.85 -8.49
CA ALA A 258 -7.19 -5.81 -8.51
C ALA A 258 -8.28 -5.43 -7.52
N ALA A 259 -9.54 -5.70 -7.89
CA ALA A 259 -10.69 -5.64 -7.01
C ALA A 259 -11.15 -7.06 -6.66
N PHE A 260 -11.21 -7.36 -5.37
CA PHE A 260 -11.70 -8.61 -4.82
C PHE A 260 -13.09 -8.40 -4.23
N LYS A 261 -14.16 -8.77 -4.98
CA LYS A 261 -15.51 -8.74 -4.44
C LYS A 261 -15.67 -9.81 -3.38
N LEU A 262 -16.09 -9.42 -2.19
CA LEU A 262 -16.26 -10.35 -1.08
C LEU A 262 -17.68 -10.95 -1.02
N SER A 263 -17.79 -12.10 -0.37
CA SER A 263 -19.05 -12.65 0.12
C SER A 263 -19.66 -11.73 1.19
N ARG A 264 -20.96 -11.89 1.47
CA ARG A 264 -21.66 -11.05 2.44
C ARG A 264 -21.04 -11.07 3.84
N ASP A 265 -20.46 -12.19 4.23
CA ASP A 265 -19.76 -12.36 5.50
C ASP A 265 -18.30 -11.90 5.45
N GLY A 266 -17.80 -11.46 4.28
CA GLY A 266 -16.44 -10.95 4.08
C GLY A 266 -15.33 -12.01 4.15
N ASN A 267 -15.67 -13.31 4.15
CA ASN A 267 -14.69 -14.38 4.39
C ASN A 267 -14.17 -15.03 3.11
N ARG A 268 -14.73 -14.71 1.94
CA ARG A 268 -14.35 -15.31 0.66
C ARG A 268 -14.44 -14.30 -0.48
N VAL A 269 -13.51 -14.40 -1.41
CA VAL A 269 -13.55 -13.69 -2.70
C VAL A 269 -14.54 -14.41 -3.63
N THR A 270 -15.58 -13.71 -4.07
CA THR A 270 -16.59 -14.22 -4.99
C THR A 270 -16.30 -13.87 -6.45
N ARG A 271 -15.54 -12.80 -6.68
CA ARG A 271 -15.08 -12.35 -8.00
C ARG A 271 -13.77 -11.59 -7.87
N VAL A 272 -12.86 -11.83 -8.79
CA VAL A 272 -11.65 -11.02 -8.99
C VAL A 272 -11.81 -10.24 -10.30
N THR A 273 -11.57 -8.93 -10.24
CA THR A 273 -11.51 -8.08 -11.41
C THR A 273 -10.14 -7.41 -11.42
N VAL A 274 -9.31 -7.75 -12.41
CA VAL A 274 -8.05 -7.05 -12.63
C VAL A 274 -8.36 -5.75 -13.35
N LEU A 275 -7.94 -4.62 -12.76
CA LEU A 275 -8.22 -3.27 -13.25
C LEU A 275 -7.07 -2.72 -14.10
N GLU A 276 -5.83 -3.06 -13.71
CA GLU A 276 -4.62 -2.65 -14.42
C GLU A 276 -3.54 -3.72 -14.24
N ASN A 277 -2.84 -4.07 -15.31
CA ASN A 277 -1.78 -5.06 -15.27
C ASN A 277 -0.86 -4.93 -16.49
N ARG A 278 0.46 -5.04 -16.30
CA ARG A 278 1.48 -5.05 -17.35
C ARG A 278 1.45 -3.85 -18.29
N THR A 279 1.24 -2.67 -17.73
CA THR A 279 1.29 -1.40 -18.44
C THR A 279 2.38 -0.50 -17.85
N GLN A 280 2.55 0.68 -18.44
CA GLN A 280 3.44 1.69 -17.88
C GLN A 280 3.02 2.20 -16.49
N PHE A 281 1.79 1.92 -16.05
CA PHE A 281 1.27 2.32 -14.73
C PHE A 281 1.43 1.24 -13.66
N THR A 282 1.92 0.06 -14.02
CA THR A 282 2.21 -1.02 -13.08
C THR A 282 3.69 -1.40 -13.08
N THR A 283 4.58 -0.42 -13.26
CA THR A 283 6.03 -0.67 -13.26
C THR A 283 6.49 -1.02 -11.83
N LEU A 284 6.12 -0.20 -10.86
CA LEU A 284 6.30 -0.48 -9.44
C LEU A 284 5.22 0.27 -8.64
N PRO A 285 3.96 -0.16 -8.72
CA PRO A 285 2.88 0.43 -7.95
C PRO A 285 3.01 0.01 -6.48
N THR A 286 2.71 0.90 -5.54
CA THR A 286 2.79 0.61 -4.10
C THR A 286 1.45 0.83 -3.41
N THR A 287 1.05 2.04 -3.18
CA THR A 287 -0.17 2.38 -2.46
C THR A 287 -1.07 3.31 -3.26
N GLY A 288 -2.23 3.65 -2.72
CA GLY A 288 -3.20 4.50 -3.39
C GLY A 288 -4.20 5.17 -2.45
N ALA A 289 -5.21 5.79 -3.04
CA ALA A 289 -6.31 6.42 -2.34
C ALA A 289 -7.59 6.35 -3.16
N ILE A 290 -8.74 6.24 -2.52
CA ILE A 290 -10.05 6.21 -3.16
C ILE A 290 -10.68 7.60 -3.10
N ARG A 291 -11.13 8.11 -4.26
CA ARG A 291 -11.93 9.32 -4.39
C ARG A 291 -13.23 8.97 -5.13
N GLY A 292 -14.32 8.89 -4.39
CA GLY A 292 -15.59 8.41 -4.95
C GLY A 292 -15.48 6.98 -5.47
N ASN A 293 -15.65 6.78 -6.77
CA ASN A 293 -15.49 5.48 -7.43
C ASN A 293 -14.20 5.40 -8.26
N ASP A 294 -13.21 6.22 -7.98
CA ASP A 294 -11.93 6.22 -8.67
C ASP A 294 -10.80 5.87 -7.68
N PHE A 295 -9.95 4.95 -8.07
CA PHE A 295 -8.77 4.57 -7.31
C PHE A 295 -7.54 5.21 -7.93
N TYR A 296 -6.92 6.11 -7.18
CA TYR A 296 -5.65 6.76 -7.51
C TYR A 296 -4.52 5.96 -6.90
N PHE A 297 -3.45 5.70 -7.63
CA PHE A 297 -2.34 4.92 -7.12
C PHE A 297 -0.99 5.43 -7.62
N ILE A 298 0.04 5.22 -6.81
CA ILE A 298 1.43 5.47 -7.19
C ILE A 298 1.78 4.43 -8.25
N ALA A 299 2.16 4.87 -9.45
CA ALA A 299 2.44 3.98 -10.58
C ALA A 299 3.91 3.54 -10.67
N ASN A 300 4.81 4.37 -10.13
CA ASN A 300 6.26 4.16 -10.16
C ASN A 300 6.93 4.72 -8.91
N SER A 301 6.87 3.98 -7.81
CA SER A 301 7.51 4.38 -6.55
C SER A 301 9.03 4.54 -6.68
N GLN A 302 9.68 3.70 -7.47
CA GLN A 302 11.13 3.68 -7.66
C GLN A 302 11.89 3.25 -6.38
N ILE A 303 11.21 2.60 -5.44
CA ILE A 303 11.81 2.11 -4.18
C ILE A 303 12.94 1.11 -4.43
N ASP A 304 12.91 0.40 -5.55
CA ASP A 304 13.97 -0.50 -6.02
C ASP A 304 15.28 0.22 -6.38
N ASN A 305 15.26 1.55 -6.47
CA ASN A 305 16.45 2.38 -6.64
C ASN A 305 17.01 2.94 -5.31
N LEU A 306 16.47 2.48 -4.16
CA LEU A 306 17.03 2.78 -2.85
C LEU A 306 17.89 1.61 -2.34
N ASN A 307 18.96 1.96 -1.64
CA ASN A 307 19.73 1.05 -0.79
C ASN A 307 19.87 1.73 0.59
N GLY A 308 19.06 1.32 1.53
CA GLY A 308 18.86 2.09 2.75
C GLY A 308 18.35 3.50 2.43
N ASP A 309 19.00 4.52 2.99
CA ASP A 309 18.65 5.93 2.77
C ASP A 309 19.28 6.54 1.50
N LYS A 310 19.88 5.74 0.61
CA LYS A 310 20.66 6.26 -0.54
C LYS A 310 20.04 5.84 -1.86
N ILE A 311 19.87 6.80 -2.76
CA ILE A 311 19.56 6.53 -4.16
C ILE A 311 20.81 5.92 -4.82
N MET A 312 20.64 4.73 -5.41
CA MET A 312 21.73 4.01 -6.06
C MET A 312 22.15 4.64 -7.38
N ASP A 313 21.20 5.13 -8.15
CA ASP A 313 21.44 5.70 -9.47
C ASP A 313 20.47 6.87 -9.76
N VAL A 314 20.95 8.09 -9.60
CA VAL A 314 20.15 9.31 -9.84
C VAL A 314 19.73 9.48 -11.31
N THR A 315 20.47 8.84 -12.25
CA THR A 315 20.17 8.94 -13.68
C THR A 315 18.93 8.14 -14.09
N LYS A 316 18.52 7.18 -13.27
CA LYS A 316 17.33 6.36 -13.45
C LYS A 316 16.06 6.99 -12.91
N LEU A 317 16.19 8.09 -12.15
CA LEU A 317 15.02 8.74 -11.57
C LEU A 317 14.11 9.34 -12.65
N ALA A 318 12.85 8.99 -12.58
CA ALA A 318 11.79 9.52 -13.44
C ALA A 318 10.81 10.37 -12.62
N ALA A 319 10.05 11.22 -13.28
CA ALA A 319 8.93 11.92 -12.66
C ALA A 319 7.96 10.91 -12.03
N VAL A 320 7.49 11.21 -10.81
CA VAL A 320 6.53 10.36 -10.11
C VAL A 320 5.17 10.50 -10.76
N ARG A 321 4.55 9.38 -11.10
CA ARG A 321 3.25 9.30 -11.74
C ARG A 321 2.22 8.75 -10.77
N ILE A 322 1.13 9.48 -10.62
CA ILE A 322 -0.10 9.00 -9.97
C ILE A 322 -1.08 8.67 -11.10
N ALA A 323 -1.46 7.41 -11.19
CA ALA A 323 -2.46 6.93 -12.13
C ALA A 323 -3.82 6.80 -11.46
N VAL A 324 -4.88 6.75 -12.26
CA VAL A 324 -6.24 6.57 -11.78
C VAL A 324 -6.98 5.54 -12.61
N VAL A 325 -7.73 4.67 -11.95
CA VAL A 325 -8.59 3.67 -12.57
C VAL A 325 -9.98 3.69 -11.94
N ARG A 326 -11.03 3.48 -12.76
CA ARG A 326 -12.41 3.39 -12.29
C ARG A 326 -12.65 2.08 -11.55
N LEU A 327 -13.27 2.14 -10.37
CA LEU A 327 -13.68 0.98 -9.59
C LEU A 327 -15.02 0.41 -10.10
N PRO A 328 -15.20 -0.93 -10.03
CA PRO A 328 -16.42 -1.59 -10.50
C PRO A 328 -17.65 -1.38 -9.61
#